data_72dc339f324bc899cd8e72df6246d5c5
#
_entry.id   72dc339f324bc899cd8e72df6246d5c5
#
_cell.length_a   1.000
_cell.length_b   1.000
_cell.length_c   1.000
_cell.angle_alpha   90.00
_cell.angle_beta   90.00
_cell.angle_gamma   90.00
#
_symmetry.space_group_name_H-M   'P 1'
#
loop_
_entity.id
_entity.type
_entity.pdbx_description
1 polymer ?
#
loop_
_entity_poly.entity_id
_entity_poly.type
_entity_poly.pdbx_seq_one_letter_code
_entity_poly.pdbx_strand_id
1 'polypeptide(L)'
;MDLAPLTTAVFDDLIAALSEIRDGYVGSSERFQYPIDVVEAYRYVTQVLSAASELFVEGDPDHPRLALIVSPARKMQGDNPDAIYHFSRISGDRSYRISGRIDQQCYTSFTIHGAALDGGMAGPLLGDVNNRDFEVGVDGSYSLVLSAHEQPGNWLRLDPAAHAVVVRSYFQLPISAQCDQTTHVNIAIEVLDNVAPPAPLTDAVLAERLREAVAFVRQATLGQNVPGASVGIPFVAEDPNTLPIPYSFRDSGLPVPGAADIVYAMGRWELGADEALDMTGRLPDGVFANVMLWNRQMQTLEYRSRTTSLNQTQIKLESDGSFRIVIANRDPGASNWLDTEGHPAGTIFWRFLLPDVDPGAIACKVIALPPNISE
;
A
#
# COMPACT_ATOMS: atom_id res chain seq x y z
N MET A 1 24.57 7.96 -35.87
CA MET A 1 23.46 7.00 -36.10
C MET A 1 23.00 6.55 -34.73
N ASP A 2 21.75 6.77 -34.37
CA ASP A 2 21.20 6.28 -33.08
C ASP A 2 21.05 4.76 -33.20
N LEU A 3 21.67 4.04 -32.24
CA LEU A 3 21.67 2.56 -32.22
C LEU A 3 20.47 1.98 -31.47
N ALA A 4 19.73 2.83 -30.74
CA ALA A 4 18.53 2.45 -29.95
C ALA A 4 17.45 3.55 -30.01
N PRO A 5 16.92 3.88 -31.21
CA PRO A 5 16.07 5.05 -31.42
C PRO A 5 14.75 5.00 -30.64
N LEU A 6 14.19 3.80 -30.43
CA LEU A 6 12.95 3.65 -29.65
C LEU A 6 13.19 3.91 -28.16
N THR A 7 14.25 3.35 -27.61
CA THR A 7 14.63 3.57 -26.19
C THR A 7 15.00 5.02 -25.95
N THR A 8 15.77 5.65 -26.87
CA THR A 8 16.13 7.07 -26.79
C THR A 8 14.89 7.95 -26.70
N ALA A 9 13.92 7.73 -27.60
CA ALA A 9 12.68 8.52 -27.61
C ALA A 9 11.87 8.39 -26.32
N VAL A 10 11.80 7.18 -25.73
CA VAL A 10 11.10 6.98 -24.44
C VAL A 10 11.90 7.55 -23.27
N PHE A 11 13.22 7.55 -23.35
CA PHE A 11 14.06 8.18 -22.33
C PHE A 11 13.91 9.71 -22.33
N ASP A 12 13.76 10.31 -23.51
CA ASP A 12 13.42 11.74 -23.66
C ASP A 12 12.04 12.04 -23.03
N ASP A 13 11.05 11.12 -23.21
CA ASP A 13 9.74 11.24 -22.53
C ASP A 13 9.85 11.14 -21.00
N LEU A 14 10.73 10.28 -20.47
CA LEU A 14 11.02 10.23 -19.04
C LEU A 14 11.56 11.56 -18.51
N ILE A 15 12.50 12.19 -19.25
CA ILE A 15 13.06 13.50 -18.88
C ILE A 15 11.94 14.56 -18.87
N ALA A 16 11.09 14.55 -19.89
CA ALA A 16 9.93 15.45 -19.96
C ALA A 16 8.97 15.23 -18.79
N ALA A 17 8.65 13.96 -18.48
CA ALA A 17 7.79 13.58 -17.35
C ALA A 17 8.35 14.10 -16.02
N LEU A 18 9.66 13.98 -15.78
CA LEU A 18 10.28 14.50 -14.55
C LEU A 18 10.17 16.02 -14.46
N SER A 19 10.23 16.74 -15.58
CA SER A 19 10.03 18.19 -15.62
C SER A 19 8.56 18.55 -15.31
N GLU A 20 7.61 17.83 -15.92
CA GLU A 20 6.17 17.98 -15.63
C GLU A 20 5.86 17.71 -14.14
N ILE A 21 6.46 16.68 -13.57
CA ILE A 21 6.30 16.31 -12.15
C ILE A 21 6.88 17.40 -11.24
N ARG A 22 8.07 17.90 -11.55
CA ARG A 22 8.67 19.00 -10.78
C ARG A 22 7.73 20.22 -10.73
N ASP A 23 7.17 20.59 -11.87
CA ASP A 23 6.39 21.83 -11.99
C ASP A 23 4.92 21.63 -11.58
N GLY A 24 4.29 20.53 -11.96
CA GLY A 24 2.86 20.27 -11.76
C GLY A 24 2.52 19.50 -10.49
N TYR A 25 3.42 18.62 -9.98
CA TYR A 25 3.21 17.86 -8.76
C TYR A 25 3.92 18.50 -7.59
N VAL A 26 5.26 18.58 -7.61
CA VAL A 26 6.05 19.12 -6.49
C VAL A 26 5.84 20.63 -6.32
N GLY A 27 5.71 21.37 -7.40
CA GLY A 27 5.45 22.81 -7.39
C GLY A 27 4.00 23.20 -7.08
N SER A 28 3.09 22.24 -6.84
CA SER A 28 1.68 22.52 -6.59
C SER A 28 1.44 23.03 -5.16
N SER A 29 1.09 24.30 -5.01
CA SER A 29 0.69 24.88 -3.71
C SER A 29 -0.66 24.36 -3.19
N GLU A 30 -1.49 23.77 -4.05
CA GLU A 30 -2.72 23.11 -3.63
C GLU A 30 -2.45 21.76 -2.94
N ARG A 31 -1.36 21.09 -3.34
CA ARG A 31 -0.96 19.80 -2.78
C ARG A 31 -0.14 19.95 -1.52
N PHE A 32 0.81 20.89 -1.52
CA PHE A 32 1.87 21.00 -0.52
C PHE A 32 1.86 22.40 0.08
N GLN A 33 1.58 22.46 1.37
CA GLN A 33 1.38 23.71 2.10
C GLN A 33 2.54 24.03 3.04
N TYR A 34 3.33 23.02 3.40
CA TYR A 34 4.45 23.15 4.32
C TYR A 34 5.78 22.82 3.62
N PRO A 35 6.90 23.44 4.04
CA PRO A 35 8.21 23.13 3.46
C PRO A 35 8.58 21.65 3.49
N ILE A 36 8.17 20.92 4.55
CA ILE A 36 8.41 19.49 4.69
C ILE A 36 7.70 18.70 3.58
N ASP A 37 6.48 19.07 3.23
CA ASP A 37 5.70 18.39 2.18
C ASP A 37 6.45 18.39 0.83
N VAL A 38 7.10 19.54 0.50
CA VAL A 38 7.86 19.70 -0.75
C VAL A 38 9.11 18.82 -0.75
N VAL A 39 9.85 18.78 0.37
CA VAL A 39 11.05 17.95 0.50
C VAL A 39 10.69 16.47 0.38
N GLU A 40 9.61 16.07 1.04
CA GLU A 40 9.11 14.70 0.97
C GLU A 40 8.54 14.35 -0.43
N ALA A 41 7.96 15.30 -1.14
CA ALA A 41 7.51 15.09 -2.52
C ALA A 41 8.67 14.73 -3.46
N TYR A 42 9.83 15.40 -3.35
CA TYR A 42 11.03 15.02 -4.10
C TYR A 42 11.52 13.60 -3.72
N ARG A 43 11.55 13.29 -2.42
CA ARG A 43 11.90 11.94 -1.93
C ARG A 43 10.93 10.91 -2.49
N TYR A 44 9.62 11.18 -2.46
CA TYR A 44 8.58 10.32 -3.01
C TYR A 44 8.80 10.02 -4.51
N VAL A 45 9.06 11.04 -5.32
CA VAL A 45 9.36 10.86 -6.75
C VAL A 45 10.53 9.89 -6.97
N THR A 46 11.60 9.99 -6.17
CA THR A 46 12.75 9.07 -6.29
C THR A 46 12.39 7.64 -5.91
N GLN A 47 11.49 7.45 -4.94
CA GLN A 47 11.01 6.12 -4.54
C GLN A 47 10.06 5.52 -5.57
N VAL A 48 9.21 6.33 -6.21
CA VAL A 48 8.36 5.90 -7.33
C VAL A 48 9.21 5.49 -8.53
N LEU A 49 10.27 6.23 -8.86
CA LEU A 49 11.22 5.84 -9.92
C LEU A 49 11.89 4.49 -9.64
N SER A 50 12.30 4.26 -8.39
CA SER A 50 12.85 2.97 -7.97
C SER A 50 11.83 1.83 -8.15
N ALA A 51 10.57 2.06 -7.76
CA ALA A 51 9.50 1.09 -7.97
C ALA A 51 9.23 0.84 -9.46
N ALA A 52 9.17 1.90 -10.28
CA ALA A 52 8.95 1.81 -11.72
C ALA A 52 10.01 0.93 -12.40
N SER A 53 11.27 1.12 -12.05
CA SER A 53 12.37 0.28 -12.57
C SER A 53 12.16 -1.19 -12.19
N GLU A 54 11.93 -1.49 -10.92
CA GLU A 54 11.84 -2.87 -10.44
C GLU A 54 10.59 -3.61 -10.92
N LEU A 55 9.44 -2.94 -10.92
CA LEU A 55 8.16 -3.59 -11.21
C LEU A 55 7.87 -3.70 -12.71
N PHE A 56 8.34 -2.74 -13.52
CA PHE A 56 8.00 -2.66 -14.94
C PHE A 56 9.20 -2.92 -15.85
N VAL A 57 10.34 -2.25 -15.62
CA VAL A 57 11.50 -2.45 -16.51
C VAL A 57 12.06 -3.86 -16.37
N GLU A 58 12.13 -4.38 -15.15
CA GLU A 58 12.62 -5.73 -14.86
C GLU A 58 11.49 -6.79 -14.80
N GLY A 59 10.24 -6.40 -15.06
CA GLY A 59 9.10 -7.31 -15.08
C GLY A 59 9.07 -8.16 -16.35
N ASP A 60 8.93 -9.49 -16.20
CA ASP A 60 8.86 -10.44 -17.30
C ASP A 60 7.84 -11.55 -16.98
N PRO A 61 6.72 -11.66 -17.71
CA PRO A 61 5.72 -12.69 -17.43
C PRO A 61 6.19 -14.10 -17.79
N ASP A 62 7.17 -14.27 -18.66
CA ASP A 62 7.74 -15.57 -19.01
C ASP A 62 8.80 -16.02 -18.00
N HIS A 63 9.38 -15.07 -17.23
CA HIS A 63 10.35 -15.32 -16.18
C HIS A 63 9.93 -14.56 -14.90
N PRO A 64 8.78 -14.94 -14.31
CA PRO A 64 8.17 -14.16 -13.25
C PRO A 64 9.03 -14.15 -11.99
N ARG A 65 9.02 -13.02 -11.29
CA ARG A 65 9.59 -12.87 -9.95
C ARG A 65 8.68 -12.02 -9.06
N LEU A 66 8.60 -12.37 -7.81
CA LEU A 66 7.88 -11.60 -6.81
C LEU A 66 8.77 -10.47 -6.30
N ALA A 67 8.53 -9.26 -6.80
CA ALA A 67 9.22 -8.05 -6.36
C ALA A 67 8.45 -7.38 -5.21
N LEU A 68 9.16 -6.83 -4.22
CA LEU A 68 8.53 -6.04 -3.17
C LEU A 68 7.95 -4.75 -3.76
N ILE A 69 6.70 -4.43 -3.44
CA ILE A 69 6.07 -3.16 -3.86
C ILE A 69 6.63 -2.01 -3.01
N VAL A 70 6.63 -2.19 -1.70
CA VAL A 70 7.08 -1.21 -0.71
C VAL A 70 8.06 -1.81 0.27
N SER A 71 8.87 -0.95 0.87
CA SER A 71 9.82 -1.30 1.92
C SER A 71 10.09 -0.06 2.78
N PRO A 72 10.80 -0.16 3.90
CA PRO A 72 11.20 1.02 4.68
C PRO A 72 11.97 2.08 3.89
N ALA A 73 12.66 1.69 2.82
CA ALA A 73 13.41 2.58 1.93
C ALA A 73 12.61 3.02 0.70
N ARG A 74 11.43 2.44 0.46
CA ARG A 74 10.57 2.73 -0.69
C ARG A 74 9.12 2.67 -0.27
N LYS A 75 8.61 3.79 0.24
CA LYS A 75 7.24 3.96 0.69
C LYS A 75 6.41 4.62 -0.40
N MET A 76 5.21 4.14 -0.66
CA MET A 76 4.32 4.76 -1.65
C MET A 76 2.87 4.29 -1.51
N GLN A 77 1.95 5.13 -1.97
CA GLN A 77 0.54 4.80 -2.26
C GLN A 77 -0.18 4.07 -1.12
N GLY A 78 0.03 4.49 0.10
CA GLY A 78 -0.65 3.93 1.25
C GLY A 78 0.01 2.67 1.81
N ASP A 79 1.33 2.67 1.87
CA ASP A 79 2.11 1.60 2.50
C ASP A 79 1.67 1.33 3.95
N ASN A 80 1.95 0.13 4.41
CA ASN A 80 1.55 -0.36 5.73
C ASN A 80 2.74 -1.05 6.40
N PRO A 81 3.19 -0.60 7.59
CA PRO A 81 4.29 -1.23 8.32
C PRO A 81 4.03 -2.68 8.73
N ASP A 82 2.75 -3.06 8.88
CA ASP A 82 2.33 -4.39 9.30
C ASP A 82 2.03 -5.33 8.12
N ALA A 83 2.41 -4.94 6.90
CA ALA A 83 2.17 -5.77 5.72
C ALA A 83 3.39 -5.80 4.78
N ILE A 84 3.57 -6.94 4.12
CA ILE A 84 4.55 -7.14 3.06
C ILE A 84 3.79 -7.40 1.77
N TYR A 85 4.08 -6.59 0.76
CA TYR A 85 3.40 -6.65 -0.53
C TYR A 85 4.37 -7.07 -1.64
N HIS A 86 3.95 -8.05 -2.45
CA HIS A 86 4.70 -8.46 -3.63
C HIS A 86 3.88 -8.22 -4.89
N PHE A 87 4.58 -7.99 -5.96
CA PHE A 87 4.05 -7.83 -7.30
C PHE A 87 4.83 -8.74 -8.26
N SER A 88 4.13 -9.36 -9.20
CA SER A 88 4.75 -10.02 -10.34
C SER A 88 3.97 -9.73 -11.60
N ARG A 89 4.69 -9.50 -12.70
CA ARG A 89 4.10 -9.52 -14.03
C ARG A 89 3.72 -10.96 -14.35
N ILE A 90 2.53 -11.13 -14.90
CA ILE A 90 2.00 -12.40 -15.41
C ILE A 90 1.28 -12.16 -16.74
N SER A 91 0.95 -13.23 -17.46
CA SER A 91 0.14 -13.21 -18.68
C SER A 91 -1.00 -14.20 -18.57
N GLY A 92 -2.19 -13.82 -19.02
CA GLY A 92 -3.34 -14.73 -19.11
C GLY A 92 -3.13 -15.94 -20.05
N ASP A 93 -2.11 -15.87 -20.89
CA ASP A 93 -1.73 -16.98 -21.83
C ASP A 93 -0.76 -17.98 -21.20
N ARG A 94 -0.41 -17.83 -19.93
CA ARG A 94 0.51 -18.70 -19.20
C ARG A 94 -0.16 -19.35 -18.01
N SER A 95 0.49 -20.36 -17.48
CA SER A 95 0.15 -20.98 -16.19
C SER A 95 1.31 -20.78 -15.21
N TYR A 96 0.97 -20.49 -13.97
CA TYR A 96 1.97 -20.24 -12.92
C TYR A 96 1.67 -21.07 -11.68
N ARG A 97 2.71 -21.33 -10.91
CA ARG A 97 2.58 -21.84 -9.55
C ARG A 97 3.17 -20.82 -8.58
N ILE A 98 2.39 -20.46 -7.57
CA ILE A 98 2.88 -19.74 -6.41
C ILE A 98 2.97 -20.74 -5.26
N SER A 99 4.16 -20.93 -4.73
CA SER A 99 4.42 -21.79 -3.58
C SER A 99 4.94 -20.96 -2.43
N GLY A 100 4.51 -21.29 -1.21
CA GLY A 100 4.94 -20.55 -0.04
C GLY A 100 4.60 -21.23 1.27
N ARG A 101 4.79 -20.49 2.34
CA ARG A 101 4.48 -20.91 3.69
C ARG A 101 3.86 -19.79 4.51
N ILE A 102 2.75 -20.10 5.17
CA ILE A 102 2.14 -19.23 6.18
C ILE A 102 2.86 -19.53 7.50
N ASP A 103 3.69 -18.60 7.95
CA ASP A 103 4.43 -18.73 9.21
C ASP A 103 3.81 -17.85 10.30
N GLN A 104 3.93 -16.53 10.16
CA GLN A 104 3.46 -15.53 11.13
C GLN A 104 2.38 -14.62 10.55
N GLN A 105 2.05 -14.79 9.26
CA GLN A 105 1.00 -14.02 8.62
C GLN A 105 -0.35 -14.38 9.21
N CYS A 106 -1.11 -13.39 9.66
CA CYS A 106 -2.51 -13.57 10.02
C CYS A 106 -3.43 -13.62 8.78
N TYR A 107 -2.93 -13.13 7.62
CA TYR A 107 -3.66 -13.14 6.37
C TYR A 107 -2.70 -13.07 5.18
N THR A 108 -3.01 -13.83 4.13
CA THR A 108 -2.32 -13.73 2.84
C THR A 108 -3.36 -13.81 1.72
N SER A 109 -3.33 -12.87 0.79
CA SER A 109 -4.21 -12.86 -0.39
C SER A 109 -3.43 -12.71 -1.68
N PHE A 110 -4.03 -13.25 -2.74
CA PHE A 110 -3.56 -13.17 -4.12
C PHE A 110 -4.64 -12.51 -4.96
N THR A 111 -4.32 -11.41 -5.60
CA THR A 111 -5.24 -10.69 -6.48
C THR A 111 -4.67 -10.61 -7.88
N ILE A 112 -5.48 -11.03 -8.86
CA ILE A 112 -5.14 -10.96 -10.28
C ILE A 112 -5.70 -9.66 -10.83
N HIS A 113 -4.86 -8.91 -11.50
CA HIS A 113 -5.21 -7.63 -12.10
C HIS A 113 -4.97 -7.63 -13.61
N GLY A 114 -5.85 -6.94 -14.33
CA GLY A 114 -5.64 -6.58 -15.72
C GLY A 114 -4.64 -5.43 -15.87
N ALA A 115 -4.34 -5.04 -17.10
CA ALA A 115 -3.51 -3.88 -17.38
C ALA A 115 -4.19 -2.59 -16.89
N ALA A 116 -3.42 -1.70 -16.29
CA ALA A 116 -3.90 -0.39 -15.88
C ALA A 116 -3.86 0.57 -17.07
N LEU A 117 -5.03 0.95 -17.59
CA LEU A 117 -5.15 1.84 -18.75
C LEU A 117 -4.73 3.27 -18.44
N ASP A 118 -4.73 3.65 -17.18
CA ASP A 118 -4.31 4.96 -16.67
C ASP A 118 -2.83 5.02 -16.31
N GLY A 119 -2.09 3.93 -16.50
CA GLY A 119 -0.68 3.80 -16.10
C GLY A 119 -0.48 3.42 -14.63
N GLY A 120 -1.53 3.09 -13.88
CA GLY A 120 -1.42 2.61 -12.51
C GLY A 120 -0.63 1.31 -12.38
N MET A 121 -0.30 0.91 -11.17
CA MET A 121 0.42 -0.34 -10.90
C MET A 121 -0.42 -1.58 -11.22
N ALA A 122 -1.73 -1.50 -10.99
CA ALA A 122 -2.67 -2.59 -11.17
C ALA A 122 -3.98 -2.04 -11.73
N GLY A 123 -4.48 -2.69 -12.79
CA GLY A 123 -5.76 -2.39 -13.42
C GLY A 123 -6.95 -3.09 -12.74
N PRO A 124 -8.04 -3.36 -13.47
CA PRO A 124 -9.23 -4.00 -12.93
C PRO A 124 -8.91 -5.31 -12.21
N LEU A 125 -9.60 -5.56 -11.09
CA LEU A 125 -9.55 -6.84 -10.39
C LEU A 125 -10.25 -7.91 -11.25
N LEU A 126 -9.54 -8.99 -11.57
CA LEU A 126 -10.03 -10.09 -12.41
C LEU A 126 -10.25 -11.39 -11.61
N GLY A 127 -9.70 -11.48 -10.41
CA GLY A 127 -9.86 -12.61 -9.52
C GLY A 127 -9.08 -12.39 -8.24
N ASP A 128 -9.55 -13.00 -7.16
CA ASP A 128 -8.88 -12.96 -5.88
C ASP A 128 -9.12 -14.26 -5.10
N VAL A 129 -8.21 -14.55 -4.18
CA VAL A 129 -8.29 -15.65 -3.22
C VAL A 129 -7.44 -15.30 -2.00
N ASN A 130 -7.84 -15.74 -0.84
CA ASN A 130 -7.08 -15.56 0.40
C ASN A 130 -6.87 -16.90 1.13
N ASN A 131 -6.04 -16.92 2.16
CA ASN A 131 -5.67 -18.14 2.88
C ASN A 131 -6.81 -18.81 3.69
N ARG A 132 -8.03 -18.27 3.61
CA ARG A 132 -9.24 -18.95 4.11
C ARG A 132 -9.95 -19.75 3.02
N ASP A 133 -9.60 -19.51 1.75
CA ASP A 133 -10.28 -20.08 0.56
C ASP A 133 -9.48 -21.20 -0.09
N PHE A 134 -8.24 -21.45 0.37
CA PHE A 134 -7.39 -22.52 -0.16
C PHE A 134 -6.77 -23.39 0.96
N GLU A 135 -6.38 -24.59 0.60
CA GLU A 135 -5.79 -25.56 1.53
C GLU A 135 -4.36 -25.18 1.87
N VAL A 136 -4.07 -25.15 3.18
CA VAL A 136 -2.73 -24.94 3.76
C VAL A 136 -2.36 -26.20 4.51
N GLY A 137 -1.16 -26.72 4.26
CA GLY A 137 -0.63 -27.90 4.94
C GLY A 137 -0.45 -27.67 6.44
N VAL A 138 -0.34 -28.74 7.21
CA VAL A 138 -0.15 -28.70 8.66
C VAL A 138 1.16 -28.02 9.08
N ASP A 139 2.12 -27.93 8.18
CA ASP A 139 3.39 -27.24 8.34
C ASP A 139 3.35 -25.78 7.84
N GLY A 140 2.17 -25.30 7.43
CA GLY A 140 1.96 -23.96 6.87
C GLY A 140 2.23 -23.86 5.36
N SER A 141 2.73 -24.92 4.70
CA SER A 141 3.03 -24.89 3.27
C SER A 141 1.77 -24.80 2.42
N TYR A 142 1.85 -24.12 1.27
CA TYR A 142 0.79 -24.08 0.27
C TYR A 142 1.38 -24.04 -1.14
N SER A 143 0.55 -24.46 -2.09
CA SER A 143 0.79 -24.30 -3.52
C SER A 143 -0.51 -23.87 -4.17
N LEU A 144 -0.49 -22.77 -4.92
CA LEU A 144 -1.62 -22.22 -5.65
C LEU A 144 -1.26 -22.15 -7.14
N VAL A 145 -2.09 -22.77 -7.99
CA VAL A 145 -1.93 -22.70 -9.44
C VAL A 145 -2.79 -21.56 -9.99
N LEU A 146 -2.19 -20.72 -10.83
CA LEU A 146 -2.86 -19.70 -11.61
C LEU A 146 -2.90 -20.16 -13.05
N SER A 147 -4.07 -20.40 -13.62
CA SER A 147 -4.21 -20.84 -15.01
C SER A 147 -5.61 -20.61 -15.57
N ALA A 148 -5.74 -20.54 -16.91
CA ALA A 148 -7.04 -20.41 -17.57
C ALA A 148 -7.94 -21.63 -17.39
N HIS A 149 -7.34 -22.82 -17.22
CA HIS A 149 -8.04 -24.10 -17.07
C HIS A 149 -7.92 -24.61 -15.64
N GLU A 150 -9.02 -25.16 -15.14
CA GLU A 150 -9.10 -25.76 -13.80
C GLU A 150 -8.00 -26.78 -13.55
N GLN A 151 -7.41 -26.73 -12.36
CA GLN A 151 -6.32 -27.60 -11.93
C GLN A 151 -6.69 -28.29 -10.61
N PRO A 152 -6.15 -29.49 -10.36
CA PRO A 152 -6.32 -30.15 -9.07
C PRO A 152 -5.68 -29.35 -7.92
N GLY A 153 -6.32 -29.35 -6.75
CA GLY A 153 -5.85 -28.65 -5.56
C GLY A 153 -6.20 -27.15 -5.58
N ASN A 154 -5.35 -26.33 -4.98
CA ASN A 154 -5.59 -24.88 -4.94
C ASN A 154 -5.38 -24.26 -6.32
N TRP A 155 -6.41 -23.67 -6.84
CA TRP A 155 -6.44 -23.08 -8.17
C TRP A 155 -7.18 -21.73 -8.17
N LEU A 156 -6.61 -20.75 -8.83
CA LEU A 156 -7.25 -19.49 -9.15
C LEU A 156 -7.26 -19.30 -10.66
N ARG A 157 -8.44 -19.09 -11.21
CA ARG A 157 -8.61 -18.92 -12.65
C ARG A 157 -7.91 -17.64 -13.13
N LEU A 158 -7.10 -17.76 -14.18
CA LEU A 158 -6.58 -16.62 -14.93
C LEU A 158 -7.52 -16.22 -16.06
N ASP A 159 -7.90 -14.94 -16.05
CA ASP A 159 -8.54 -14.30 -17.19
C ASP A 159 -7.50 -14.06 -18.29
N PRO A 160 -7.88 -14.15 -19.59
CA PRO A 160 -6.96 -13.80 -20.70
C PRO A 160 -6.37 -12.38 -20.60
N ALA A 161 -7.06 -11.44 -19.95
CA ALA A 161 -6.60 -10.09 -19.71
C ALA A 161 -5.68 -9.93 -18.48
N ALA A 162 -5.33 -11.04 -17.81
CA ALA A 162 -4.45 -11.00 -16.64
C ALA A 162 -3.08 -10.45 -17.00
N HIS A 163 -2.57 -9.52 -16.18
CA HIS A 163 -1.37 -8.75 -16.42
C HIS A 163 -0.42 -8.72 -15.21
N ALA A 164 -0.98 -8.79 -14.02
CA ALA A 164 -0.22 -8.80 -12.78
C ALA A 164 -0.89 -9.63 -11.69
N VAL A 165 -0.08 -10.18 -10.79
CA VAL A 165 -0.53 -10.68 -9.51
C VAL A 165 0.06 -9.83 -8.39
N VAL A 166 -0.80 -9.42 -7.45
CA VAL A 166 -0.41 -8.73 -6.22
C VAL A 166 -0.65 -9.67 -5.04
N VAL A 167 0.39 -9.89 -4.25
CA VAL A 167 0.31 -10.68 -3.02
C VAL A 167 0.36 -9.74 -1.82
N ARG A 168 -0.56 -9.90 -0.89
CA ARG A 168 -0.63 -9.11 0.35
C ARG A 168 -0.52 -10.05 1.54
N SER A 169 0.50 -9.87 2.35
CA SER A 169 0.72 -10.63 3.59
C SER A 169 0.67 -9.67 4.77
N TYR A 170 -0.30 -9.86 5.66
CA TYR A 170 -0.50 -9.05 6.86
C TYR A 170 -0.01 -9.78 8.10
N PHE A 171 0.53 -9.01 9.04
CA PHE A 171 1.11 -9.51 10.28
C PHE A 171 0.55 -8.74 11.47
N GLN A 172 0.10 -9.47 12.47
CA GLN A 172 -0.38 -8.89 13.73
C GLN A 172 0.62 -9.21 14.83
N LEU A 173 1.77 -8.53 14.78
CA LEU A 173 2.91 -8.77 15.64
C LEU A 173 3.14 -7.62 16.62
N PRO A 174 3.82 -7.87 17.77
CA PRO A 174 4.22 -6.83 18.71
C PRO A 174 5.18 -5.78 18.11
N ILE A 175 5.96 -6.18 17.10
CA ILE A 175 6.80 -5.30 16.29
C ILE A 175 6.27 -5.38 14.87
N SER A 176 5.99 -4.24 14.24
CA SER A 176 5.49 -4.21 12.85
C SER A 176 6.43 -4.92 11.89
N ALA A 177 5.87 -5.69 10.96
CA ALA A 177 6.63 -6.59 10.08
C ALA A 177 7.75 -5.89 9.30
N GLN A 178 7.53 -4.65 8.86
CA GLN A 178 8.53 -3.85 8.14
C GLN A 178 9.64 -3.28 9.06
N CYS A 179 9.47 -3.35 10.38
CA CYS A 179 10.49 -2.93 11.37
C CYS A 179 11.42 -4.07 11.76
N ASP A 180 10.96 -5.31 11.65
CA ASP A 180 11.71 -6.50 12.02
C ASP A 180 12.39 -7.10 10.78
N GLN A 181 13.72 -7.03 10.73
CA GLN A 181 14.51 -7.58 9.63
C GLN A 181 14.45 -9.11 9.53
N THR A 182 13.96 -9.80 10.54
CA THR A 182 13.76 -11.26 10.53
C THR A 182 12.40 -11.67 9.97
N THR A 183 11.46 -10.74 9.93
CA THR A 183 10.13 -10.99 9.34
C THR A 183 10.20 -10.92 7.82
N HIS A 184 9.87 -12.02 7.17
CA HIS A 184 9.81 -12.12 5.72
C HIS A 184 8.71 -13.09 5.28
N VAL A 185 8.28 -12.98 4.03
CA VAL A 185 7.34 -13.91 3.43
C VAL A 185 8.10 -14.96 2.63
N ASN A 186 7.98 -16.22 3.05
CA ASN A 186 8.54 -17.33 2.30
C ASN A 186 7.58 -17.66 1.14
N ILE A 187 7.89 -17.15 -0.06
CA ILE A 187 7.05 -17.27 -1.25
C ILE A 187 7.89 -17.25 -2.53
N ALA A 188 7.48 -18.03 -3.51
CA ALA A 188 8.09 -18.07 -4.84
C ALA A 188 7.01 -18.22 -5.92
N ILE A 189 7.31 -17.73 -7.12
CA ILE A 189 6.48 -17.90 -8.32
C ILE A 189 7.32 -18.57 -9.41
N GLU A 190 6.72 -19.51 -10.13
CA GLU A 190 7.33 -20.14 -11.30
C GLU A 190 6.29 -20.25 -12.43
N VAL A 191 6.74 -20.13 -13.68
CA VAL A 191 5.94 -20.46 -14.85
C VAL A 191 5.91 -21.98 -15.05
N LEU A 192 4.74 -22.53 -15.35
CA LEU A 192 4.56 -23.99 -15.54
C LEU A 192 4.69 -24.41 -17.01
N ASP A 193 4.56 -23.46 -17.91
CA ASP A 193 4.71 -23.67 -19.34
C ASP A 193 6.18 -23.85 -19.73
N ASN A 194 6.42 -24.51 -20.86
CA ASN A 194 7.76 -24.59 -21.42
C ASN A 194 8.13 -23.29 -22.12
N VAL A 195 8.83 -22.40 -21.41
CA VAL A 195 9.31 -21.13 -21.94
C VAL A 195 10.79 -21.20 -22.30
N ALA A 196 11.18 -20.49 -23.36
CA ALA A 196 12.58 -20.38 -23.74
C ALA A 196 13.36 -19.54 -22.69
N PRO A 197 14.68 -19.73 -22.54
CA PRO A 197 15.50 -18.82 -21.74
C PRO A 197 15.32 -17.36 -22.18
N PRO A 198 15.51 -16.38 -21.28
CA PRO A 198 15.36 -14.96 -21.61
C PRO A 198 16.17 -14.59 -22.85
N ALA A 199 15.50 -14.00 -23.85
CA ALA A 199 16.19 -13.48 -25.02
C ALA A 199 17.04 -12.24 -24.65
N PRO A 200 18.12 -11.95 -25.41
CA PRO A 200 18.84 -10.69 -25.24
C PRO A 200 17.90 -9.49 -25.35
N LEU A 201 18.09 -8.50 -24.46
CA LEU A 201 17.29 -7.29 -24.45
C LEU A 201 17.41 -6.54 -25.79
N THR A 202 16.27 -6.18 -26.38
CA THR A 202 16.22 -5.43 -27.64
C THR A 202 15.74 -4.00 -27.39
N ASP A 203 16.01 -3.10 -28.34
CA ASP A 203 15.53 -1.71 -28.31
C ASP A 203 13.99 -1.62 -28.16
N ALA A 204 13.25 -2.47 -28.88
CA ALA A 204 11.79 -2.50 -28.80
C ALA A 204 11.27 -2.96 -27.43
N VAL A 205 11.84 -4.02 -26.86
CA VAL A 205 11.43 -4.56 -25.54
C VAL A 205 11.71 -3.57 -24.42
N LEU A 206 12.92 -2.97 -24.43
CA LEU A 206 13.24 -1.98 -23.40
C LEU A 206 12.37 -0.72 -23.52
N ALA A 207 12.15 -0.24 -24.75
CA ALA A 207 11.30 0.91 -24.98
C ALA A 207 9.86 0.68 -24.50
N GLU A 208 9.30 -0.52 -24.67
CA GLU A 208 7.96 -0.86 -24.17
C GLU A 208 7.91 -0.87 -22.64
N ARG A 209 8.83 -1.56 -21.99
CA ARG A 209 8.93 -1.61 -20.52
C ARG A 209 9.13 -0.22 -19.90
N LEU A 210 9.94 0.63 -20.55
CA LEU A 210 10.14 2.02 -20.13
C LEU A 210 8.87 2.87 -20.29
N ARG A 211 8.06 2.67 -21.35
CA ARG A 211 6.77 3.39 -21.49
C ARG A 211 5.83 3.08 -20.33
N GLU A 212 5.73 1.82 -19.92
CA GLU A 212 4.93 1.44 -18.75
C GLU A 212 5.47 2.08 -17.47
N ALA A 213 6.79 2.07 -17.28
CA ALA A 213 7.44 2.72 -16.16
C ALA A 213 7.17 4.24 -16.11
N VAL A 214 7.25 4.94 -17.25
CA VAL A 214 6.97 6.38 -17.36
C VAL A 214 5.50 6.67 -17.08
N ALA A 215 4.58 5.84 -17.61
CA ALA A 215 3.15 5.95 -17.35
C ALA A 215 2.86 5.79 -15.86
N PHE A 216 3.47 4.78 -15.21
CA PHE A 216 3.34 4.58 -13.76
C PHE A 216 3.87 5.76 -12.96
N VAL A 217 5.03 6.32 -13.31
CA VAL A 217 5.60 7.48 -12.61
C VAL A 217 4.66 8.70 -12.71
N ARG A 218 4.08 8.96 -13.89
CA ARG A 218 3.07 10.03 -14.08
C ARG A 218 1.82 9.77 -13.23
N GLN A 219 1.29 8.56 -13.27
CA GLN A 219 0.06 8.21 -12.52
C GLN A 219 0.29 8.26 -11.00
N ALA A 220 1.41 7.76 -10.53
CA ALA A 220 1.76 7.78 -9.11
C ALA A 220 2.04 9.18 -8.56
N THR A 221 2.17 10.19 -9.41
CA THR A 221 2.45 11.59 -9.03
C THR A 221 1.36 12.53 -9.52
N LEU A 222 1.39 12.91 -10.78
CA LEU A 222 0.43 13.85 -11.41
C LEU A 222 -1.00 13.32 -11.40
N GLY A 223 -1.18 12.01 -11.54
CA GLY A 223 -2.48 11.34 -11.55
C GLY A 223 -3.13 11.21 -10.16
N GLN A 224 -2.39 11.49 -9.08
CA GLN A 224 -2.97 11.42 -7.73
C GLN A 224 -3.92 12.59 -7.45
N ASN A 225 -4.99 12.32 -6.73
CA ASN A 225 -5.90 13.36 -6.26
C ASN A 225 -5.16 14.36 -5.34
N VAL A 226 -5.58 15.63 -5.42
CA VAL A 226 -5.12 16.64 -4.45
C VAL A 226 -5.61 16.25 -3.06
N PRO A 227 -4.76 16.30 -2.03
CA PRO A 227 -5.19 16.04 -0.66
C PRO A 227 -6.40 16.91 -0.26
N GLY A 228 -7.47 16.29 0.20
CA GLY A 228 -8.74 16.96 0.52
C GLY A 228 -9.74 17.06 -0.63
N ALA A 229 -9.38 16.73 -1.88
CA ALA A 229 -10.33 16.66 -3.01
C ALA A 229 -11.19 15.39 -3.03
N SER A 230 -11.13 14.57 -2.00
CA SER A 230 -11.84 13.27 -1.91
C SER A 230 -13.29 13.41 -1.46
N VAL A 231 -13.97 14.44 -1.91
CA VAL A 231 -15.38 14.69 -1.57
C VAL A 231 -16.26 13.56 -2.09
N GLY A 232 -17.07 12.99 -1.20
CA GLY A 232 -18.02 11.94 -1.55
C GLY A 232 -17.47 10.51 -1.57
N ILE A 233 -16.22 10.28 -1.13
CA ILE A 233 -15.71 8.92 -0.90
C ILE A 233 -16.14 8.46 0.52
N PRO A 234 -16.94 7.40 0.65
CA PRO A 234 -17.60 7.07 1.93
C PRO A 234 -16.68 6.86 3.13
N PHE A 235 -15.46 6.37 2.91
CA PHE A 235 -14.49 6.12 3.97
C PHE A 235 -13.53 7.31 4.24
N VAL A 236 -13.74 8.46 3.61
CA VAL A 236 -12.90 9.66 3.75
C VAL A 236 -13.67 10.78 4.45
N ALA A 237 -13.14 11.29 5.57
CA ALA A 237 -13.72 12.44 6.25
C ALA A 237 -13.53 13.73 5.44
N GLU A 238 -14.56 14.57 5.41
CA GLU A 238 -14.52 15.88 4.76
C GLU A 238 -13.77 16.91 5.62
N ASP A 239 -14.06 16.92 6.92
CA ASP A 239 -13.47 17.86 7.87
C ASP A 239 -12.15 17.33 8.49
N PRO A 240 -11.16 18.20 8.75
CA PRO A 240 -9.97 17.81 9.47
C PRO A 240 -10.28 17.40 10.92
N ASN A 241 -9.42 16.59 11.49
CA ASN A 241 -9.52 16.09 12.85
C ASN A 241 -10.78 15.28 13.14
N THR A 242 -11.37 14.67 12.08
CA THR A 242 -12.52 13.77 12.17
C THR A 242 -12.26 12.47 11.42
N LEU A 243 -13.05 11.45 11.72
CA LEU A 243 -13.10 10.18 11.00
C LEU A 243 -14.54 9.83 10.65
N PRO A 244 -14.80 9.29 9.45
CA PRO A 244 -16.12 8.76 9.11
C PRO A 244 -16.38 7.45 9.86
N ILE A 245 -17.61 6.98 9.86
CA ILE A 245 -17.90 5.58 10.21
C ILE A 245 -17.13 4.70 9.23
N PRO A 246 -16.37 3.69 9.71
CA PRO A 246 -15.63 2.79 8.83
C PRO A 246 -16.54 2.15 7.78
N TYR A 247 -16.07 2.08 6.53
CA TYR A 247 -16.86 1.70 5.37
C TYR A 247 -16.28 0.49 4.66
N SER A 248 -17.16 -0.48 4.33
CA SER A 248 -16.83 -1.68 3.54
C SER A 248 -17.25 -1.51 2.07
N PHE A 249 -16.36 -1.89 1.17
CA PHE A 249 -16.69 -1.95 -0.26
C PHE A 249 -17.34 -3.26 -0.70
N ARG A 250 -17.36 -4.29 0.15
CA ARG A 250 -17.77 -5.65 -0.21
C ARG A 250 -19.10 -5.72 -0.98
N ASP A 251 -20.10 -4.95 -0.56
CA ASP A 251 -21.45 -4.97 -1.14
C ASP A 251 -21.83 -3.65 -1.78
N SER A 252 -20.87 -2.75 -2.02
CA SER A 252 -21.14 -1.39 -2.46
C SER A 252 -21.42 -1.26 -3.96
N GLY A 253 -20.96 -2.22 -4.77
CA GLY A 253 -20.95 -2.12 -6.23
C GLY A 253 -19.96 -1.07 -6.79
N LEU A 254 -19.20 -0.41 -5.93
CA LEU A 254 -18.19 0.57 -6.31
C LEU A 254 -16.85 -0.11 -6.61
N PRO A 255 -16.03 0.45 -7.50
CA PRO A 255 -14.66 -0.03 -7.69
C PRO A 255 -13.88 0.01 -6.37
N VAL A 256 -13.27 -1.11 -6.00
CA VAL A 256 -12.48 -1.20 -4.77
C VAL A 256 -11.07 -0.69 -5.05
N PRO A 257 -10.61 0.40 -4.39
CA PRO A 257 -9.24 0.89 -4.56
C PRO A 257 -8.19 0.03 -3.83
N GLY A 258 -8.61 -1.07 -3.20
CA GLY A 258 -7.76 -1.94 -2.38
C GLY A 258 -8.26 -3.38 -2.32
N ALA A 259 -8.21 -4.00 -1.15
CA ALA A 259 -8.73 -5.34 -0.92
C ALA A 259 -10.21 -5.28 -0.50
N ALA A 260 -11.06 -6.13 -1.09
CA ALA A 260 -12.50 -6.22 -0.76
C ALA A 260 -12.76 -6.67 0.68
N ASP A 261 -11.80 -7.36 1.29
CA ASP A 261 -11.88 -7.90 2.67
C ASP A 261 -11.62 -6.86 3.77
N ILE A 262 -11.34 -5.61 3.40
CA ILE A 262 -10.94 -4.57 4.35
C ILE A 262 -12.01 -3.49 4.46
N VAL A 263 -12.30 -3.12 5.70
CA VAL A 263 -13.10 -1.95 6.06
C VAL A 263 -12.15 -0.79 6.37
N TYR A 264 -12.43 0.41 5.85
CA TYR A 264 -11.55 1.55 5.93
C TYR A 264 -12.19 2.74 6.63
N ALA A 265 -11.36 3.54 7.33
CA ALA A 265 -11.69 4.92 7.70
C ALA A 265 -10.45 5.79 7.52
N MET A 266 -10.62 6.90 6.81
CA MET A 266 -9.55 7.87 6.53
C MET A 266 -9.97 9.27 6.93
N GLY A 267 -9.09 9.99 7.58
CA GLY A 267 -9.26 11.38 7.92
C GLY A 267 -7.95 12.14 7.81
N ARG A 268 -8.01 13.46 7.94
CA ARG A 268 -6.82 14.32 8.01
C ARG A 268 -6.64 14.79 9.43
N TRP A 269 -5.40 14.87 9.92
CA TRP A 269 -5.13 15.71 11.07
C TRP A 269 -4.56 17.05 10.61
N GLU A 270 -4.93 18.10 11.31
CA GLU A 270 -4.34 19.44 11.22
C GLU A 270 -4.26 19.96 12.65
N LEU A 271 -3.04 20.07 13.19
CA LEU A 271 -2.81 20.34 14.61
C LEU A 271 -1.80 21.46 14.79
N GLY A 272 -2.12 22.39 15.68
CA GLY A 272 -1.17 23.38 16.16
C GLY A 272 -0.06 22.76 17.02
N ALA A 273 0.98 23.55 17.31
CA ALA A 273 2.15 23.06 18.06
C ALA A 273 1.81 22.55 19.48
N ASP A 274 0.75 23.09 20.09
CA ASP A 274 0.28 22.74 21.44
C ASP A 274 -1.06 22.00 21.42
N GLU A 275 -1.38 21.34 20.31
CA GLU A 275 -2.59 20.56 20.13
C GLU A 275 -2.27 19.10 19.87
N ALA A 276 -3.21 18.24 20.28
CA ALA A 276 -3.23 16.82 19.98
C ALA A 276 -4.62 16.39 19.55
N LEU A 277 -4.72 15.31 18.79
CA LEU A 277 -5.98 14.66 18.45
C LEU A 277 -6.15 13.43 19.32
N ASP A 278 -7.17 13.43 20.17
CA ASP A 278 -7.58 12.31 21.02
C ASP A 278 -8.64 11.47 20.29
N MET A 279 -8.32 10.22 19.98
CA MET A 279 -9.20 9.26 19.31
C MET A 279 -9.63 8.19 20.29
N THR A 280 -10.93 7.92 20.39
CA THR A 280 -11.48 6.87 21.24
C THR A 280 -12.48 6.01 20.48
N GLY A 281 -12.49 4.71 20.78
CA GLY A 281 -13.36 3.74 20.11
C GLY A 281 -13.21 2.33 20.66
N ARG A 282 -13.74 1.35 19.94
CA ARG A 282 -13.58 -0.08 20.24
C ARG A 282 -13.10 -0.81 19.01
N LEU A 283 -12.14 -1.72 19.18
CA LEU A 283 -11.74 -2.62 18.12
C LEU A 283 -12.80 -3.73 17.98
N PRO A 284 -13.27 -4.03 16.77
CA PRO A 284 -14.02 -5.25 16.54
C PRO A 284 -13.09 -6.47 16.65
N ASP A 285 -13.66 -7.62 17.00
CA ASP A 285 -12.98 -8.87 16.73
C ASP A 285 -12.82 -9.06 15.23
N GLY A 286 -11.73 -9.69 14.79
CA GLY A 286 -11.40 -9.87 13.39
C GLY A 286 -9.97 -10.36 13.18
N VAL A 287 -9.56 -10.44 11.93
CA VAL A 287 -8.23 -10.99 11.59
C VAL A 287 -7.12 -10.01 11.91
N PHE A 288 -7.33 -8.73 11.62
CA PHE A 288 -6.32 -7.69 11.81
C PHE A 288 -6.96 -6.30 11.86
N ALA A 289 -6.42 -5.44 12.68
CA ALA A 289 -6.72 -4.02 12.63
C ALA A 289 -5.46 -3.19 12.89
N ASN A 290 -5.34 -2.05 12.21
CA ASN A 290 -4.32 -1.07 12.52
C ASN A 290 -4.74 0.36 12.19
N VAL A 291 -4.04 1.31 12.81
CA VAL A 291 -4.05 2.72 12.49
C VAL A 291 -2.64 3.18 12.17
N MET A 292 -2.48 4.05 11.20
CA MET A 292 -1.20 4.65 10.85
C MET A 292 -1.34 6.09 10.41
N LEU A 293 -0.22 6.80 10.47
CA LEU A 293 -0.09 8.16 9.98
C LEU A 293 0.66 8.17 8.66
N TRP A 294 0.10 8.87 7.67
CA TRP A 294 0.74 9.12 6.37
C TRP A 294 1.00 10.61 6.19
N ASN A 295 2.10 10.94 5.54
CA ASN A 295 2.32 12.27 5.00
C ASN A 295 1.37 12.57 3.81
N ARG A 296 1.50 13.76 3.21
CA ARG A 296 0.64 14.17 2.09
C ARG A 296 0.86 13.37 0.80
N GLN A 297 1.94 12.62 0.70
CA GLN A 297 2.23 11.69 -0.40
C GLN A 297 1.66 10.28 -0.15
N MET A 298 0.86 10.09 0.92
CA MET A 298 0.36 8.79 1.37
C MET A 298 1.49 7.79 1.66
N GLN A 299 2.57 8.26 2.27
CA GLN A 299 3.66 7.44 2.78
C GLN A 299 3.58 7.39 4.31
N THR A 300 3.67 6.21 4.90
CA THR A 300 3.77 6.08 6.36
C THR A 300 4.98 6.85 6.88
N LEU A 301 4.81 7.60 7.96
CA LEU A 301 5.87 8.31 8.64
C LEU A 301 6.98 7.35 9.12
N GLU A 302 8.04 7.81 9.78
CA GLU A 302 9.22 6.99 10.10
C GLU A 302 8.93 5.96 11.21
N TYR A 303 8.36 4.84 10.83
CA TYR A 303 7.95 3.75 11.72
C TYR A 303 9.09 2.90 12.29
N ARG A 304 10.31 2.99 11.77
CA ARG A 304 11.46 2.21 12.29
C ARG A 304 12.00 2.76 13.60
N SER A 305 11.80 4.06 13.85
CA SER A 305 12.35 4.76 15.02
C SER A 305 11.31 5.52 15.84
N ARG A 306 10.06 5.60 15.34
CA ARG A 306 8.95 6.33 15.95
C ARG A 306 7.69 5.49 15.94
N THR A 307 6.79 5.71 16.87
CA THR A 307 5.46 5.09 16.86
C THR A 307 4.55 5.92 15.97
N THR A 308 4.50 5.60 14.68
CA THR A 308 3.66 6.26 13.67
C THR A 308 2.52 5.37 13.19
N SER A 309 2.47 4.15 13.68
CA SER A 309 1.41 3.17 13.47
C SER A 309 1.25 2.29 14.71
N LEU A 310 0.05 1.76 14.89
CA LEU A 310 -0.27 0.77 15.92
C LEU A 310 -1.23 -0.27 15.33
N ASN A 311 -0.86 -1.54 15.41
CA ASN A 311 -1.78 -2.63 15.14
C ASN A 311 -2.52 -3.09 16.41
N GLN A 312 -3.52 -3.93 16.26
CA GLN A 312 -4.38 -4.41 17.35
C GLN A 312 -3.59 -5.02 18.52
N THR A 313 -2.46 -5.70 18.26
CA THR A 313 -1.60 -6.29 19.30
C THR A 313 -0.82 -5.22 20.09
N GLN A 314 -0.51 -4.10 19.45
CA GLN A 314 0.25 -3.00 20.03
C GLN A 314 -0.63 -2.03 20.81
N ILE A 315 -1.93 -1.92 20.46
CA ILE A 315 -2.88 -1.02 21.12
C ILE A 315 -3.17 -1.52 22.53
N LYS A 316 -2.90 -0.69 23.53
CA LYS A 316 -3.28 -0.93 24.92
C LYS A 316 -4.72 -0.47 25.14
N LEU A 317 -5.58 -1.39 25.57
CA LEU A 317 -6.98 -1.10 25.86
C LEU A 317 -7.16 -0.53 27.26
N GLU A 318 -8.18 0.30 27.42
CA GLU A 318 -8.68 0.79 28.69
C GLU A 318 -9.42 -0.34 29.46
N SER A 319 -9.68 -0.13 30.74
CA SER A 319 -10.31 -1.13 31.59
C SER A 319 -11.72 -1.56 31.15
N ASP A 320 -12.39 -0.74 30.35
CA ASP A 320 -13.71 -1.04 29.77
C ASP A 320 -13.66 -1.69 28.39
N GLY A 321 -12.42 -2.00 27.90
CA GLY A 321 -12.18 -2.60 26.60
C GLY A 321 -12.20 -1.61 25.42
N SER A 322 -12.33 -0.30 25.68
CA SER A 322 -12.14 0.72 24.65
C SER A 322 -10.65 0.99 24.41
N PHE A 323 -10.32 1.62 23.28
CA PHE A 323 -9.00 2.21 23.07
C PHE A 323 -9.06 3.73 23.21
N ARG A 324 -7.93 4.30 23.62
CA ARG A 324 -7.64 5.72 23.52
C ARG A 324 -6.29 5.89 22.85
N ILE A 325 -6.22 6.60 21.72
CA ILE A 325 -5.01 6.86 20.96
C ILE A 325 -4.87 8.37 20.77
N VAL A 326 -3.69 8.90 21.08
CA VAL A 326 -3.41 10.34 20.95
C VAL A 326 -2.41 10.56 19.83
N ILE A 327 -2.76 11.41 18.85
CA ILE A 327 -1.86 11.87 17.80
C ILE A 327 -1.28 13.21 18.22
N ALA A 328 0.05 13.33 18.28
CA ALA A 328 0.71 14.52 18.75
C ALA A 328 2.15 14.62 18.22
N ASN A 329 2.68 15.85 18.14
CA ASN A 329 4.05 16.15 17.73
C ASN A 329 5.10 15.96 18.83
N ARG A 330 4.67 15.70 20.07
CA ARG A 330 5.50 15.38 21.23
C ARG A 330 4.73 14.44 22.15
N ASP A 331 5.46 13.70 22.98
CA ASP A 331 4.87 12.72 23.89
C ASP A 331 3.84 13.36 24.82
N PRO A 332 2.55 12.98 24.72
CA PRO A 332 1.48 13.49 25.60
C PRO A 332 1.38 12.73 26.92
N GLY A 333 2.24 11.74 27.19
CA GLY A 333 2.13 10.81 28.29
C GLY A 333 1.00 9.77 28.15
N ALA A 334 0.46 9.56 26.95
CA ALA A 334 -0.59 8.60 26.67
C ALA A 334 -0.04 7.19 26.42
N SER A 335 -0.78 6.15 26.85
CA SER A 335 -0.38 4.75 26.65
C SER A 335 -0.27 4.37 25.17
N ASN A 336 -1.08 4.97 24.31
CA ASN A 336 -1.01 4.83 22.85
C ASN A 336 -0.83 6.23 22.26
N TRP A 337 0.37 6.52 21.85
CA TRP A 337 0.72 7.78 21.19
C TRP A 337 1.21 7.52 19.77
N LEU A 338 0.65 8.24 18.80
CA LEU A 338 1.14 8.29 17.43
C LEU A 338 1.88 9.60 17.22
N ASP A 339 3.17 9.48 16.93
CA ASP A 339 4.09 10.61 16.72
C ASP A 339 3.89 11.15 15.30
N THR A 340 3.56 12.44 15.17
CA THR A 340 3.43 13.10 13.88
C THR A 340 4.75 13.42 13.21
N GLU A 341 5.90 13.11 13.83
CA GLU A 341 7.24 13.42 13.31
C GLU A 341 7.43 14.92 13.01
N GLY A 342 6.70 15.76 13.74
CA GLY A 342 6.71 17.22 13.55
C GLY A 342 5.88 17.72 12.37
N HIS A 343 5.15 16.87 11.67
CA HIS A 343 4.21 17.29 10.64
C HIS A 343 3.01 17.97 11.28
N PRO A 344 2.66 19.20 10.85
CA PRO A 344 1.46 19.89 11.34
C PRO A 344 0.16 19.32 10.76
N ALA A 345 0.26 18.57 9.66
CA ALA A 345 -0.87 17.95 8.99
C ALA A 345 -0.45 16.67 8.27
N GLY A 346 -1.42 15.74 8.10
CA GLY A 346 -1.22 14.50 7.37
C GLY A 346 -2.51 13.68 7.32
N THR A 347 -2.41 12.38 7.10
CA THR A 347 -3.55 11.47 6.94
C THR A 347 -3.55 10.38 8.01
N ILE A 348 -4.68 10.22 8.69
CA ILE A 348 -4.98 9.10 9.59
C ILE A 348 -5.64 8.01 8.75
N PHE A 349 -5.12 6.79 8.82
CA PHE A 349 -5.71 5.69 8.07
C PHE A 349 -5.92 4.46 8.96
N TRP A 350 -7.17 4.05 9.08
CA TRP A 350 -7.59 2.83 9.75
C TRP A 350 -7.88 1.73 8.74
N ARG A 351 -7.45 0.52 9.07
CA ARG A 351 -7.81 -0.73 8.37
C ARG A 351 -8.35 -1.73 9.38
N PHE A 352 -9.46 -2.37 9.01
CA PHE A 352 -10.04 -3.51 9.72
C PHE A 352 -10.20 -4.63 8.70
N LEU A 353 -9.41 -5.67 8.82
CA LEU A 353 -9.38 -6.79 7.88
C LEU A 353 -10.27 -7.90 8.41
N LEU A 354 -11.27 -8.29 7.62
CA LEU A 354 -12.25 -9.31 7.95
C LEU A 354 -12.77 -9.16 9.40
N PRO A 355 -13.32 -8.00 9.75
CA PRO A 355 -13.92 -7.82 11.07
C PRO A 355 -15.18 -8.71 11.18
N ASP A 356 -15.39 -9.31 12.36
CA ASP A 356 -16.56 -10.19 12.61
C ASP A 356 -17.87 -9.39 12.70
N VAL A 357 -17.76 -8.12 13.06
CA VAL A 357 -18.85 -7.13 13.06
C VAL A 357 -18.33 -5.80 12.47
N ASP A 358 -19.24 -5.00 11.92
CA ASP A 358 -18.88 -3.68 11.41
C ASP A 358 -18.22 -2.84 12.52
N PRO A 359 -17.03 -2.25 12.23
CA PRO A 359 -16.37 -1.37 13.18
C PRO A 359 -17.25 -0.17 13.53
N GLY A 360 -17.37 0.14 14.82
CA GLY A 360 -18.11 1.30 15.29
C GLY A 360 -17.42 2.63 14.95
N ALA A 361 -18.12 3.73 15.22
CA ALA A 361 -17.55 5.06 15.05
C ALA A 361 -16.35 5.28 15.98
N ILE A 362 -15.35 6.00 15.46
CA ILE A 362 -14.18 6.46 16.22
C ILE A 362 -14.40 7.94 16.52
N ALA A 363 -14.54 8.26 17.82
CA ALA A 363 -14.70 9.64 18.24
C ALA A 363 -13.34 10.36 18.22
N CYS A 364 -13.32 11.57 17.67
CA CYS A 364 -12.14 12.40 17.54
C CYS A 364 -12.36 13.73 18.28
N LYS A 365 -11.35 14.19 19.02
CA LYS A 365 -11.41 15.46 19.74
C LYS A 365 -10.03 16.12 19.78
N VAL A 366 -9.94 17.37 19.34
CA VAL A 366 -8.73 18.17 19.56
C VAL A 366 -8.65 18.56 21.02
N ILE A 367 -7.49 18.33 21.63
CA ILE A 367 -7.17 18.65 23.03
C ILE A 367 -5.87 19.46 23.10
N ALA A 368 -5.72 20.23 24.18
CA ALA A 368 -4.45 20.91 24.44
C ALA A 368 -3.40 19.90 24.92
N LEU A 369 -2.18 20.01 24.40
CA LEU A 369 -1.03 19.27 24.94
C LEU A 369 -0.59 19.90 26.28
N PRO A 370 -0.13 19.08 27.25
CA PRO A 370 0.51 19.59 28.44
C PRO A 370 1.67 20.54 28.08
N PRO A 371 1.94 21.58 28.89
CA PRO A 371 3.10 22.42 28.69
C PRO A 371 4.37 21.56 28.63
N ASN A 372 5.31 21.94 27.75
CA ASN A 372 6.62 21.32 27.71
C ASN A 372 7.31 21.61 29.06
N ILE A 373 7.37 20.63 29.95
CA ILE A 373 8.21 20.73 31.17
C ILE A 373 9.62 20.45 30.67
N SER A 374 10.24 21.50 30.06
CA SER A 374 11.68 21.45 29.80
C SER A 374 12.38 21.45 31.18
N GLU A 375 12.96 20.28 31.54
CA GLU A 375 13.94 20.16 32.63
C GLU A 375 15.17 21.02 32.37
#